data_b4600710539230ca4e7f51d5f2555322
#
_entry.id   b4600710539230ca4e7f51d5f2555322
#
_cell.length_a   1.000
_cell.length_b   1.000
_cell.length_c   1.000
_cell.angle_alpha   90.00
_cell.angle_beta   90.00
_cell.angle_gamma   90.00
#
_symmetry.space_group_name_H-M   'P 1'
#
loop_
_entity.id
_entity.type
_entity.pdbx_description
1 polymer ?
#
loop_
_entity_poly.entity_id
_entity_poly.type
_entity_poly.pdbx_seq_one_letter_code
_entity_poly.pdbx_strand_id
1 'polypeptide(L)'
;MGFPADALQPAGVNVSQYSNNGVQEFTVRQNMTLRSNDIKRAQEAARRQFELVRRGVVLEDGSGMSYKFTGLGAIKPPMIAQATKDARASAEQFAHDSGTSVGSIKSASQGYFSIAPRDGDSGADGEGGGGGATDSPYKRVRVVTTIDFYLR
;
A
#
# COMPACT_ATOMS: atom_id res chain seq x y z
N MET A 1 -5.26 -1.65 25.74
CA MET A 1 -4.22 -1.57 24.69
C MET A 1 -3.71 -0.16 24.43
N GLY A 2 -4.30 0.86 24.99
CA GLY A 2 -3.77 2.24 25.00
C GLY A 2 -3.57 2.88 23.61
N PHE A 3 -4.40 2.59 22.62
CA PHE A 3 -4.45 3.42 21.42
C PHE A 3 -4.99 4.79 21.78
N PRO A 4 -4.49 5.87 21.14
CA PRO A 4 -5.07 7.19 21.35
C PRO A 4 -6.53 7.21 20.86
N ALA A 5 -7.34 8.07 21.45
CA ALA A 5 -8.79 8.08 21.20
C ALA A 5 -9.14 8.37 19.72
N ASP A 6 -8.30 9.15 19.04
CA ASP A 6 -8.43 9.48 17.62
C ASP A 6 -8.05 8.34 16.67
N ALA A 7 -7.34 7.31 17.15
CA ALA A 7 -7.01 6.13 16.38
C ALA A 7 -8.24 5.25 16.10
N LEU A 8 -9.25 5.30 16.93
CA LEU A 8 -10.48 4.55 16.79
C LEU A 8 -11.58 5.46 16.23
N GLN A 9 -11.97 5.20 14.99
CA GLN A 9 -12.98 5.98 14.30
C GLN A 9 -14.26 5.13 14.14
N PRO A 10 -15.35 5.46 14.82
CA PRO A 10 -16.65 4.85 14.56
C PRO A 10 -17.13 5.33 13.18
N ALA A 11 -17.46 4.41 12.32
CA ALA A 11 -18.23 4.69 11.11
C ALA A 11 -19.67 4.31 11.40
N GLY A 12 -20.62 5.06 10.97
CA GLY A 12 -22.06 4.97 11.17
C GLY A 12 -22.66 3.72 11.83
N VAL A 13 -23.75 3.90 12.51
CA VAL A 13 -24.58 2.81 13.02
C VAL A 13 -25.68 2.55 12.01
N ASN A 14 -25.83 1.32 11.56
CA ASN A 14 -26.93 0.85 10.73
C ASN A 14 -27.90 0.04 11.58
N VAL A 15 -29.17 0.40 11.54
CA VAL A 15 -30.25 -0.34 12.23
C VAL A 15 -31.19 -0.87 11.17
N SER A 16 -31.30 -2.18 11.06
CA SER A 16 -32.26 -2.86 10.19
C SER A 16 -33.36 -3.48 11.02
N GLN A 17 -34.59 -3.26 10.62
CA GLN A 17 -35.79 -3.85 11.24
C GLN A 17 -36.36 -4.88 10.28
N TYR A 18 -36.71 -6.04 10.78
CA TYR A 18 -37.44 -7.07 10.05
C TYR A 18 -38.48 -7.73 10.94
N SER A 19 -39.51 -8.29 10.31
CA SER A 19 -40.55 -9.01 11.01
C SER A 19 -40.37 -10.51 10.78
N ASN A 20 -40.32 -11.27 11.86
CA ASN A 20 -40.27 -12.72 11.83
C ASN A 20 -41.43 -13.27 12.61
N ASN A 21 -42.34 -13.98 11.93
CA ASN A 21 -43.58 -14.55 12.53
C ASN A 21 -44.41 -13.55 13.37
N GLY A 22 -44.48 -12.29 12.91
CA GLY A 22 -45.19 -11.21 13.60
C GLY A 22 -44.44 -10.55 14.75
N VAL A 23 -43.25 -11.03 15.05
CA VAL A 23 -42.33 -10.39 16.02
C VAL A 23 -41.40 -9.45 15.29
N GLN A 24 -41.32 -8.22 15.79
CA GLN A 24 -40.35 -7.21 15.26
C GLN A 24 -38.98 -7.51 15.83
N GLU A 25 -38.01 -7.72 14.94
CA GLU A 25 -36.62 -7.94 15.29
C GLU A 25 -35.76 -6.78 14.75
N PHE A 26 -34.72 -6.42 15.49
CA PHE A 26 -33.79 -5.35 15.11
C PHE A 26 -32.37 -5.89 15.03
N THR A 27 -31.69 -5.61 13.95
CA THR A 27 -30.27 -5.85 13.83
C THR A 27 -29.53 -4.52 13.85
N VAL A 28 -28.65 -4.36 14.80
CA VAL A 28 -27.80 -3.17 14.92
C VAL A 28 -26.39 -3.52 14.49
N ARG A 29 -25.85 -2.83 13.47
CA ARG A 29 -24.47 -2.98 12.97
C ARG A 29 -23.72 -1.68 13.17
N GLN A 30 -22.53 -1.78 13.71
CA GLN A 30 -21.62 -0.66 13.85
C GLN A 30 -20.25 -1.02 13.28
N ASN A 31 -19.77 -0.22 12.34
CA ASN A 31 -18.43 -0.36 11.81
C ASN A 31 -17.47 0.53 12.62
N MET A 32 -16.31 -0.01 12.94
CA MET A 32 -15.24 0.72 13.62
C MET A 32 -13.94 0.53 12.87
N THR A 33 -13.22 1.62 12.64
CA THR A 33 -11.91 1.58 11.99
C THR A 33 -10.83 1.99 12.98
N LEU A 34 -9.85 1.10 13.20
CA LEU A 34 -8.64 1.41 13.96
C LEU A 34 -7.52 1.78 13.00
N ARG A 35 -6.99 3.00 13.13
CA ARG A 35 -5.80 3.45 12.38
C ARG A 35 -4.60 3.58 13.30
N SER A 36 -3.47 3.01 12.89
CA SER A 36 -2.21 3.13 13.62
C SER A 36 -1.02 3.05 12.68
N ASN A 37 0.03 3.80 12.99
CA ASN A 37 1.34 3.65 12.35
C ASN A 37 2.17 2.54 12.99
N ASP A 38 1.78 2.06 14.16
CA ASP A 38 2.39 0.91 14.83
C ASP A 38 1.74 -0.38 14.33
N ILE A 39 2.38 -0.99 13.32
CA ILE A 39 1.89 -2.19 12.66
C ILE A 39 1.79 -3.36 13.64
N LYS A 40 2.81 -3.56 14.51
CA LYS A 40 2.84 -4.68 15.45
C LYS A 40 1.68 -4.62 16.43
N ARG A 41 1.43 -3.43 16.96
CA ARG A 41 0.34 -3.18 17.89
C ARG A 41 -1.03 -3.33 17.24
N ALA A 42 -1.18 -2.89 16.00
CA ALA A 42 -2.41 -3.09 15.22
C ALA A 42 -2.66 -4.57 14.94
N GLN A 43 -1.62 -5.34 14.59
CA GLN A 43 -1.72 -6.79 14.39
C GLN A 43 -2.10 -7.53 15.68
N GLU A 44 -1.54 -7.11 16.82
CA GLU A 44 -1.91 -7.70 18.10
C GLU A 44 -3.37 -7.39 18.47
N ALA A 45 -3.83 -6.19 18.20
CA ALA A 45 -5.23 -5.82 18.38
C ALA A 45 -6.16 -6.69 17.50
N ALA A 46 -5.79 -6.91 16.24
CA ALA A 46 -6.54 -7.78 15.35
C ALA A 46 -6.58 -9.23 15.83
N ARG A 47 -5.49 -9.77 16.38
CA ARG A 47 -5.48 -11.12 16.96
C ARG A 47 -6.40 -11.25 18.17
N ARG A 48 -6.55 -10.19 18.95
CA ARG A 48 -7.42 -10.17 20.14
C ARG A 48 -8.89 -9.91 19.82
N GLN A 49 -9.24 -9.66 18.57
CA GLN A 49 -10.66 -9.47 18.22
C GLN A 49 -11.52 -10.67 18.60
N PHE A 50 -10.98 -11.89 18.63
CA PHE A 50 -11.70 -13.08 19.10
C PHE A 50 -12.10 -13.03 20.58
N GLU A 51 -11.45 -12.20 21.39
CA GLU A 51 -11.89 -11.96 22.77
C GLU A 51 -13.23 -11.22 22.82
N LEU A 52 -13.54 -10.42 21.80
CA LEU A 52 -14.83 -9.75 21.65
C LEU A 52 -15.94 -10.76 21.38
N VAL A 53 -15.67 -11.78 20.56
CA VAL A 53 -16.62 -12.86 20.29
C VAL A 53 -16.97 -13.60 21.58
N ARG A 54 -16.00 -13.85 22.46
CA ARG A 54 -16.22 -14.46 23.79
C ARG A 54 -17.08 -13.59 24.70
N ARG A 55 -17.15 -12.29 24.44
CA ARG A 55 -18.01 -11.33 25.17
C ARG A 55 -19.36 -11.10 24.49
N GLY A 56 -19.71 -11.91 23.50
CA GLY A 56 -21.00 -11.86 22.81
C GLY A 56 -21.04 -10.86 21.63
N VAL A 57 -19.92 -10.30 21.20
CA VAL A 57 -19.87 -9.45 19.99
C VAL A 57 -19.77 -10.34 18.77
N VAL A 58 -20.72 -10.21 17.85
CA VAL A 58 -20.65 -10.87 16.54
C VAL A 58 -19.78 -10.04 15.63
N LEU A 59 -18.74 -10.68 15.07
CA LEU A 59 -17.89 -10.05 14.05
C LEU A 59 -18.42 -10.41 12.67
N GLU A 60 -18.57 -9.42 11.80
CA GLU A 60 -18.95 -9.64 10.41
C GLU A 60 -17.76 -10.03 9.55
N ASP A 61 -18.02 -10.79 8.50
CA ASP A 61 -17.05 -11.11 7.45
C ASP A 61 -16.56 -9.80 6.79
N GLY A 62 -15.25 -9.74 6.50
CA GLY A 62 -14.63 -8.54 5.97
C GLY A 62 -13.91 -7.66 7.00
N SER A 63 -13.94 -8.05 8.29
CA SER A 63 -13.12 -7.46 9.35
C SER A 63 -11.65 -7.81 9.12
N GLY A 64 -10.96 -7.11 8.23
CA GLY A 64 -9.59 -7.35 7.83
C GLY A 64 -8.67 -6.18 8.13
N MET A 65 -7.36 -6.46 8.13
CA MET A 65 -6.33 -5.42 8.20
C MET A 65 -5.96 -4.98 6.78
N SER A 66 -5.81 -3.67 6.61
CA SER A 66 -5.23 -3.11 5.40
C SER A 66 -3.98 -2.28 5.72
N TYR A 67 -2.96 -2.39 4.88
CA TYR A 67 -1.70 -1.69 5.06
C TYR A 67 -1.50 -0.67 3.95
N LYS A 68 -1.41 0.61 4.32
CA LYS A 68 -1.17 1.71 3.39
C LYS A 68 0.25 2.24 3.59
N PHE A 69 1.02 2.33 2.52
CA PHE A 69 2.33 2.94 2.58
C PHE A 69 2.21 4.47 2.54
N THR A 70 2.63 5.14 3.60
CA THR A 70 2.52 6.59 3.75
C THR A 70 3.86 7.33 3.55
N GLY A 71 4.97 6.59 3.48
CA GLY A 71 6.33 7.15 3.41
C GLY A 71 6.83 7.51 2.00
N LEU A 72 5.97 7.53 0.99
CA LEU A 72 6.40 7.72 -0.39
C LEU A 72 7.16 9.04 -0.62
N GLY A 73 6.73 10.12 0.02
CA GLY A 73 7.38 11.43 -0.09
C GLY A 73 8.86 11.42 0.32
N ALA A 74 9.18 10.68 1.38
CA ALA A 74 10.55 10.60 1.90
C ALA A 74 11.48 9.75 1.01
N ILE A 75 10.93 8.71 0.35
CA ILE A 75 11.75 7.81 -0.47
C ILE A 75 11.86 8.24 -1.93
N LYS A 76 11.00 9.13 -2.42
CA LYS A 76 11.04 9.60 -3.81
C LYS A 76 12.41 10.18 -4.22
N PRO A 77 13.02 11.15 -3.49
CA PRO A 77 14.27 11.74 -3.91
C PRO A 77 15.42 10.73 -4.02
N PRO A 78 15.71 9.89 -3.01
CA PRO A 78 16.76 8.89 -3.12
C PRO A 78 16.50 7.84 -4.21
N MET A 79 15.25 7.46 -4.47
CA MET A 79 14.92 6.53 -5.55
C MET A 79 15.19 7.14 -6.93
N ILE A 80 14.84 8.39 -7.15
CA ILE A 80 15.11 9.10 -8.42
C ILE A 80 16.63 9.23 -8.61
N ALA A 81 17.36 9.61 -7.57
CA ALA A 81 18.81 9.73 -7.64
C ALA A 81 19.47 8.39 -8.00
N GLN A 82 19.00 7.29 -7.42
CA GLN A 82 19.51 5.96 -7.74
C GLN A 82 19.17 5.57 -9.18
N ALA A 83 17.92 5.75 -9.60
CA ALA A 83 17.48 5.45 -10.97
C ALA A 83 18.28 6.24 -12.03
N THR A 84 18.60 7.49 -11.74
CA THR A 84 19.45 8.31 -12.63
C THR A 84 20.88 7.77 -12.72
N LYS A 85 21.47 7.33 -11.61
CA LYS A 85 22.79 6.68 -11.60
C LYS A 85 22.80 5.40 -12.39
N ASP A 86 21.77 4.55 -12.20
CA ASP A 86 21.65 3.27 -12.88
C ASP A 86 21.46 3.46 -14.39
N ALA A 87 20.64 4.44 -14.80
CA ALA A 87 20.47 4.79 -16.20
C ALA A 87 21.77 5.26 -16.84
N ARG A 88 22.56 6.09 -16.13
CA ARG A 88 23.85 6.55 -16.62
C ARG A 88 24.85 5.42 -16.73
N ALA A 89 24.97 4.56 -15.73
CA ALA A 89 25.85 3.39 -15.76
C ALA A 89 25.52 2.45 -16.92
N SER A 90 24.23 2.21 -17.16
CA SER A 90 23.79 1.43 -18.32
C SER A 90 24.17 2.09 -19.64
N ALA A 91 23.96 3.39 -19.75
CA ALA A 91 24.34 4.15 -20.96
C ALA A 91 25.86 4.11 -21.21
N GLU A 92 26.67 4.22 -20.16
CA GLU A 92 28.14 4.15 -20.23
C GLU A 92 28.59 2.76 -20.72
N GLN A 93 27.94 1.68 -20.29
CA GLN A 93 28.22 0.34 -20.79
C GLN A 93 27.93 0.23 -22.30
N PHE A 94 26.76 0.70 -22.75
CA PHE A 94 26.41 0.69 -24.19
C PHE A 94 27.37 1.57 -25.01
N ALA A 95 27.75 2.73 -24.52
CA ALA A 95 28.68 3.61 -25.20
C ALA A 95 30.07 2.98 -25.34
N HIS A 96 30.57 2.34 -24.28
CA HIS A 96 31.83 1.60 -24.30
C HIS A 96 31.83 0.49 -25.37
N ASP A 97 30.76 -0.31 -25.39
CA ASP A 97 30.66 -1.44 -26.32
C ASP A 97 30.56 -0.98 -27.80
N SER A 98 30.08 0.25 -28.01
CA SER A 98 30.01 0.87 -29.36
C SER A 98 31.21 1.81 -29.69
N GLY A 99 32.21 1.86 -28.82
CA GLY A 99 33.41 2.69 -29.04
C GLY A 99 33.18 4.20 -28.94
N THR A 100 32.13 4.58 -28.20
CA THR A 100 31.77 6.02 -27.95
C THR A 100 31.78 6.30 -26.44
N SER A 101 31.45 7.54 -26.07
CA SER A 101 31.31 7.93 -24.66
C SER A 101 29.98 8.66 -24.42
N VAL A 102 29.50 8.57 -23.18
CA VAL A 102 28.23 9.24 -22.76
C VAL A 102 28.51 10.71 -22.49
N GLY A 103 27.74 11.58 -23.14
CA GLY A 103 27.74 13.01 -22.95
C GLY A 103 26.74 13.49 -21.90
N SER A 104 26.21 14.70 -22.13
CA SER A 104 25.18 15.32 -21.30
C SER A 104 23.81 14.66 -21.52
N ILE A 105 22.91 14.88 -20.57
CA ILE A 105 21.52 14.48 -20.71
C ILE A 105 20.87 15.31 -21.80
N LYS A 106 20.23 14.64 -22.76
CA LYS A 106 19.41 15.25 -23.82
C LYS A 106 17.99 15.46 -23.34
N SER A 107 17.39 14.43 -22.76
CA SER A 107 16.07 14.47 -22.18
C SER A 107 15.96 13.52 -20.99
N ALA A 108 15.03 13.80 -20.07
CA ALA A 108 14.74 12.92 -18.96
C ALA A 108 13.22 12.92 -18.70
N SER A 109 12.66 11.75 -18.52
CA SER A 109 11.27 11.54 -18.19
C SER A 109 11.15 10.56 -17.04
N GLN A 110 10.29 10.87 -16.09
CA GLN A 110 10.01 10.03 -14.94
C GLN A 110 8.62 9.47 -15.04
N GLY A 111 8.50 8.16 -14.96
CA GLY A 111 7.23 7.46 -14.87
C GLY A 111 6.63 7.51 -13.47
N TYR A 112 5.47 6.87 -13.32
CA TYR A 112 4.77 6.79 -12.05
C TYR A 112 5.51 5.87 -11.06
N PHE A 113 5.34 6.18 -9.77
CA PHE A 113 5.73 5.28 -8.70
C PHE A 113 4.63 4.22 -8.54
N SER A 114 4.98 2.97 -8.68
CA SER A 114 4.09 1.85 -8.37
C SER A 114 4.41 1.28 -6.99
N ILE A 115 3.36 0.92 -6.25
CA ILE A 115 3.46 0.31 -4.92
C ILE A 115 2.70 -1.00 -4.97
N ALA A 116 3.39 -2.10 -4.69
CA ALA A 116 2.83 -3.44 -4.69
C ALA A 116 3.23 -4.20 -3.41
N PRO A 117 2.55 -5.29 -3.05
CA PRO A 117 3.04 -6.21 -2.03
C PRO A 117 4.44 -6.72 -2.40
N ARG A 118 5.36 -6.82 -1.42
CA ARG A 118 6.71 -7.31 -1.69
C ARG A 118 6.72 -8.76 -2.20
N ASP A 119 5.91 -9.58 -1.58
CA ASP A 119 5.89 -11.04 -1.79
C ASP A 119 4.66 -11.49 -2.63
N GLY A 120 3.94 -10.53 -3.21
CA GLY A 120 2.86 -10.81 -4.15
C GLY A 120 3.42 -11.26 -5.50
N ASP A 121 2.70 -12.15 -6.16
CA ASP A 121 3.02 -12.55 -7.52
C ASP A 121 3.02 -11.31 -8.43
N SER A 122 4.20 -10.94 -8.89
CA SER A 122 4.41 -9.84 -9.82
C SER A 122 4.04 -10.29 -11.23
N GLY A 123 2.94 -11.02 -11.34
CA GLY A 123 2.33 -11.34 -12.61
C GLY A 123 1.81 -10.07 -13.25
N ALA A 124 2.48 -9.67 -14.28
CA ALA A 124 2.21 -8.57 -15.17
C ALA A 124 2.72 -7.19 -14.72
N ASP A 125 3.54 -6.64 -15.55
CA ASP A 125 3.77 -5.22 -15.82
C ASP A 125 2.44 -4.50 -16.20
N GLY A 126 1.39 -4.66 -15.36
CA GLY A 126 0.05 -4.12 -15.55
C GLY A 126 -0.09 -2.83 -14.78
N GLU A 127 -0.17 -1.74 -15.49
CA GLU A 127 -0.80 -0.51 -15.04
C GLU A 127 -2.18 -0.82 -14.47
N GLY A 128 -2.38 -0.50 -13.21
CA GLY A 128 -3.71 -0.43 -12.62
C GLY A 128 -4.19 -1.70 -11.93
N GLY A 129 -3.93 -1.84 -10.69
CA GLY A 129 -4.51 -2.89 -9.87
C GLY A 129 -4.51 -2.52 -8.40
N GLY A 130 -5.38 -1.64 -8.00
CA GLY A 130 -5.50 -1.17 -6.62
C GLY A 130 -6.12 -2.17 -5.65
N GLY A 131 -6.27 -3.46 -5.97
CA GLY A 131 -7.01 -4.41 -5.14
C GLY A 131 -6.16 -5.27 -4.21
N GLY A 132 -5.01 -5.75 -4.63
CA GLY A 132 -4.17 -6.68 -3.84
C GLY A 132 -3.08 -6.02 -3.00
N ALA A 133 -2.90 -4.71 -3.11
CA ALA A 133 -1.79 -4.01 -2.49
C ALA A 133 -1.95 -3.74 -0.99
N THR A 134 -3.08 -4.08 -0.39
CA THR A 134 -3.40 -3.69 1.00
C THR A 134 -3.11 -4.76 2.04
N ASP A 135 -3.03 -6.03 1.66
CA ASP A 135 -3.02 -7.15 2.61
C ASP A 135 -1.66 -7.47 3.24
N SER A 136 -0.56 -6.97 2.67
CA SER A 136 0.78 -7.19 3.18
C SER A 136 1.37 -5.93 3.80
N PRO A 137 2.01 -6.01 4.98
CA PRO A 137 2.74 -4.89 5.58
C PRO A 137 4.00 -4.53 4.79
N TYR A 138 4.54 -5.46 4.01
CA TYR A 138 5.74 -5.26 3.22
C TYR A 138 5.38 -4.81 1.81
N LYS A 139 5.92 -3.68 1.40
CA LYS A 139 5.66 -3.10 0.08
C LYS A 139 6.95 -3.04 -0.74
N ARG A 140 6.79 -3.24 -2.03
CA ARG A 140 7.80 -2.95 -3.05
C ARG A 140 7.38 -1.66 -3.74
N VAL A 141 8.29 -0.70 -3.77
CA VAL A 141 8.10 0.55 -4.52
C VAL A 141 9.02 0.52 -5.73
N ARG A 142 8.47 0.78 -6.89
CA ARG A 142 9.21 0.83 -8.17
C ARG A 142 8.99 2.18 -8.82
N VAL A 143 10.03 2.67 -9.46
CA VAL A 143 9.97 3.82 -10.38
C VAL A 143 10.71 3.46 -11.66
N VAL A 144 10.22 3.93 -12.78
CA VAL A 144 10.89 3.84 -14.07
C VAL A 144 11.28 5.25 -14.49
N THR A 145 12.56 5.42 -14.85
CA THR A 145 13.08 6.68 -15.37
C THR A 145 13.69 6.41 -16.73
N THR A 146 13.32 7.19 -17.71
CA THR A 146 13.88 7.15 -19.07
C THR A 146 14.74 8.37 -19.26
N ILE A 147 16.01 8.17 -19.64
CA ILE A 147 16.96 9.26 -19.83
C ILE A 147 17.68 9.06 -21.17
N ASP A 148 17.62 10.05 -22.03
CA ASP A 148 18.38 10.10 -23.26
C ASP A 148 19.66 10.89 -23.02
N PHE A 149 20.78 10.36 -23.51
CA PHE A 149 22.08 10.99 -23.44
C PHE A 149 22.59 11.32 -24.85
N TYR A 150 23.37 12.37 -24.97
CA TYR A 150 24.20 12.57 -26.15
C TYR A 150 25.39 11.61 -26.10
N LEU A 151 25.77 11.06 -27.27
CA LEU A 151 27.02 10.33 -27.44
C LEU A 151 28.10 11.30 -27.95
N ARG A 152 29.34 10.98 -27.59
CA ARG A 152 30.54 11.72 -28.01
C ARG A 152 31.59 10.76 -28.54
#